data_e0105f60b457264a583d6b9330d4a8f2
#
_entry.id   e0105f60b457264a583d6b9330d4a8f2
#
_cell.length_a   1.000
_cell.length_b   1.000
_cell.length_c   1.000
_cell.angle_alpha   90.00
_cell.angle_beta   90.00
_cell.angle_gamma   90.00
#
_symmetry.space_group_name_H-M   'P 1'
#
loop_
_entity.id
_entity.type
_entity.pdbx_description
1 polymer ?
#
loop_
_entity_poly.entity_id
_entity_poly.type
_entity_poly.pdbx_seq_one_letter_code
_entity_poly.pdbx_strand_id
1 'polypeptide(L)'
;MRASGLPARKSLRWAAFLSYGGEDCAAQILKELKMDNDTTDRVKTLVRWFSEELQEDDCKVREVMSSMEDGRFDELLLLKESLLPEEAAGTGRIRKTAEAVRSRGDCIRMRDMAVTGKDLIAAGVRPGPDMGNILQRLFLYVLKHPECNEKEYLLNMAVKKDTEE
;
A
#
# COMPACT_ATOMS: atom_id res chain seq x y z
N MET A 1 -20.63 -8.43 18.34
CA MET A 1 -19.98 -7.60 17.30
C MET A 1 -19.99 -6.13 17.71
N ARG A 2 -18.84 -5.56 18.05
CA ARG A 2 -18.74 -4.14 18.47
C ARG A 2 -18.31 -3.26 17.29
N ALA A 3 -19.19 -3.08 16.29
CA ALA A 3 -18.98 -2.08 15.23
C ALA A 3 -19.33 -0.64 15.65
N SER A 4 -19.69 -0.43 16.93
CA SER A 4 -20.21 0.84 17.44
C SER A 4 -19.15 1.96 17.56
N GLY A 5 -17.87 1.65 17.47
CA GLY A 5 -16.78 2.64 17.52
C GLY A 5 -16.25 3.09 16.17
N LEU A 6 -16.67 2.44 15.07
CA LEU A 6 -16.19 2.78 13.74
C LEU A 6 -16.88 4.05 13.19
N PRO A 7 -16.12 4.92 12.48
CA PRO A 7 -16.71 6.05 11.76
C PRO A 7 -17.84 5.61 10.84
N ALA A 8 -18.82 6.50 10.63
CA ALA A 8 -19.99 6.23 9.79
C ALA A 8 -19.67 6.24 8.28
N ARG A 9 -18.57 5.56 7.89
CA ARG A 9 -18.16 5.37 6.48
C ARG A 9 -18.71 4.05 5.96
N LYS A 10 -19.44 4.09 4.85
CA LYS A 10 -20.09 2.93 4.21
C LYS A 10 -19.12 1.78 4.01
N SER A 11 -17.98 2.02 3.37
CA SER A 11 -16.96 1.00 3.08
C SER A 11 -16.39 0.36 4.35
N LEU A 12 -16.08 1.16 5.37
CA LEU A 12 -15.50 0.67 6.61
C LEU A 12 -16.48 -0.24 7.39
N ARG A 13 -17.76 0.11 7.40
CA ARG A 13 -18.81 -0.73 8.01
C ARG A 13 -19.03 -2.02 7.26
N TRP A 14 -19.01 -2.00 5.93
CA TRP A 14 -19.06 -3.21 5.13
C TRP A 14 -17.83 -4.09 5.32
N ALA A 15 -16.63 -3.49 5.38
CA ALA A 15 -15.41 -4.22 5.67
C ALA A 15 -15.50 -4.89 7.05
N ALA A 16 -15.99 -4.19 8.09
CA ALA A 16 -16.17 -4.77 9.41
C ALA A 16 -17.15 -5.93 9.43
N PHE A 17 -18.24 -5.85 8.65
CA PHE A 17 -19.22 -6.93 8.55
C PHE A 17 -18.68 -8.16 7.82
N LEU A 18 -17.84 -7.96 6.79
CA LEU A 18 -17.36 -9.01 5.90
C LEU A 18 -15.96 -9.53 6.24
N SER A 19 -15.25 -8.92 7.21
CA SER A 19 -13.84 -9.19 7.48
C SER A 19 -13.52 -10.67 7.78
N TYR A 20 -14.42 -11.39 8.42
CA TYR A 20 -14.22 -12.81 8.74
C TYR A 20 -14.59 -13.78 7.59
N GLY A 21 -15.20 -13.28 6.52
CA GLY A 21 -15.58 -14.07 5.35
C GLY A 21 -14.49 -14.19 4.27
N GLY A 22 -13.46 -13.35 4.35
CA GLY A 22 -12.40 -13.26 3.35
C GLY A 22 -12.79 -12.45 2.10
N GLU A 23 -11.78 -12.15 1.27
CA GLU A 23 -11.92 -11.26 0.11
C GLU A 23 -12.93 -11.76 -0.92
N ASP A 24 -12.91 -13.06 -1.25
CA ASP A 24 -13.78 -13.63 -2.29
C ASP A 24 -15.26 -13.60 -1.86
N CYS A 25 -15.54 -13.95 -0.61
CA CYS A 25 -16.88 -13.86 -0.04
C CYS A 25 -17.38 -12.40 -0.04
N ALA A 26 -16.54 -11.47 0.38
CA ALA A 26 -16.88 -10.06 0.34
C ALA A 26 -17.17 -9.58 -1.09
N ALA A 27 -16.34 -9.97 -2.07
CA ALA A 27 -16.53 -9.62 -3.48
C ALA A 27 -17.88 -10.13 -4.03
N GLN A 28 -18.22 -11.39 -3.72
CA GLN A 28 -19.48 -12.00 -4.16
C GLN A 28 -20.69 -11.27 -3.58
N ILE A 29 -20.71 -11.07 -2.26
CA ILE A 29 -21.82 -10.38 -1.57
C ILE A 29 -22.01 -8.96 -2.11
N LEU A 30 -20.93 -8.19 -2.26
CA LEU A 30 -21.02 -6.80 -2.74
C LEU A 30 -21.50 -6.73 -4.18
N LYS A 31 -21.12 -7.71 -5.02
CA LYS A 31 -21.60 -7.83 -6.40
C LYS A 31 -23.11 -8.14 -6.44
N GLU A 32 -23.59 -9.08 -5.62
CA GLU A 32 -25.01 -9.44 -5.54
C GLU A 32 -25.86 -8.24 -5.06
N LEU A 33 -25.31 -7.44 -4.14
CA LEU A 33 -25.92 -6.21 -3.64
C LEU A 33 -25.80 -5.03 -4.63
N LYS A 34 -25.17 -5.23 -5.78
CA LYS A 34 -24.95 -4.20 -6.82
C LYS A 34 -24.29 -2.94 -6.26
N MET A 35 -23.31 -3.13 -5.38
CA MET A 35 -22.54 -2.03 -4.83
C MET A 35 -21.68 -1.39 -5.91
N ASP A 36 -21.40 -0.10 -5.77
CA ASP A 36 -20.51 0.63 -6.68
C ASP A 36 -19.08 0.08 -6.62
N ASN A 37 -18.34 0.28 -7.72
CA ASN A 37 -16.99 -0.27 -7.86
C ASN A 37 -16.01 0.28 -6.82
N ASP A 38 -16.07 1.56 -6.48
CA ASP A 38 -15.20 2.18 -5.48
C ASP A 38 -15.42 1.56 -4.09
N THR A 39 -16.68 1.45 -3.67
CA THR A 39 -17.03 0.78 -2.41
C THR A 39 -16.57 -0.67 -2.42
N THR A 40 -16.79 -1.40 -3.52
CA THR A 40 -16.41 -2.81 -3.65
C THR A 40 -14.90 -2.99 -3.54
N ASP A 41 -14.11 -2.21 -4.27
CA ASP A 41 -12.66 -2.28 -4.26
C ASP A 41 -12.07 -1.93 -2.89
N ARG A 42 -12.61 -0.88 -2.26
CA ARG A 42 -12.19 -0.46 -0.93
C ARG A 42 -12.47 -1.53 0.14
N VAL A 43 -13.66 -2.13 0.12
CA VAL A 43 -14.02 -3.21 1.06
C VAL A 43 -13.15 -4.43 0.84
N LYS A 44 -12.95 -4.86 -0.41
CA LYS A 44 -12.07 -6.00 -0.74
C LYS A 44 -10.66 -5.80 -0.22
N THR A 45 -10.08 -4.62 -0.46
CA THR A 45 -8.75 -4.26 0.02
C THR A 45 -8.66 -4.36 1.55
N LEU A 46 -9.64 -3.78 2.26
CA LEU A 46 -9.67 -3.80 3.73
C LEU A 46 -9.85 -5.23 4.28
N VAL A 47 -10.74 -6.03 3.68
CA VAL A 47 -11.00 -7.42 4.11
C VAL A 47 -9.77 -8.29 3.87
N ARG A 48 -9.11 -8.17 2.71
CA ARG A 48 -7.87 -8.88 2.41
C ARG A 48 -6.80 -8.60 3.48
N TRP A 49 -6.50 -7.33 3.73
CA TRP A 49 -5.46 -6.94 4.68
C TRP A 49 -5.85 -7.10 6.15
N PHE A 50 -7.15 -7.25 6.45
CA PHE A 50 -7.60 -7.53 7.80
C PHE A 50 -7.06 -8.87 8.32
N SER A 51 -7.00 -9.89 7.46
CA SER A 51 -6.51 -11.23 7.78
C SER A 51 -4.97 -11.32 7.85
N GLU A 52 -4.25 -10.32 7.30
CA GLU A 52 -2.79 -10.32 7.25
C GLU A 52 -2.21 -9.77 8.56
N GLU A 53 -1.16 -10.40 9.06
CA GLU A 53 -0.40 -9.89 10.19
C GLU A 53 0.44 -8.68 9.75
N LEU A 54 0.24 -7.55 10.41
CA LEU A 54 1.02 -6.35 10.17
C LEU A 54 2.27 -6.36 11.05
N GLN A 55 3.43 -6.14 10.43
CA GLN A 55 4.70 -6.05 11.13
C GLN A 55 5.05 -4.61 11.49
N GLU A 56 5.67 -4.39 12.66
CA GLU A 56 6.09 -3.08 13.18
C GLU A 56 7.41 -2.58 12.57
N ASP A 57 7.77 -3.04 11.40
CA ASP A 57 8.98 -2.66 10.68
C ASP A 57 8.69 -1.56 9.66
N ASP A 58 9.56 -0.54 9.59
CA ASP A 58 9.41 0.62 8.69
C ASP A 58 9.26 0.20 7.22
N CYS A 59 10.05 -0.78 6.77
CA CYS A 59 10.00 -1.27 5.39
C CYS A 59 8.67 -1.98 5.12
N LYS A 60 8.23 -2.84 6.05
CA LYS A 60 6.96 -3.55 5.94
C LYS A 60 5.77 -2.60 5.96
N VAL A 61 5.80 -1.59 6.80
CA VAL A 61 4.77 -0.55 6.85
C VAL A 61 4.73 0.21 5.51
N ARG A 62 5.89 0.60 4.93
CA ARG A 62 5.94 1.23 3.60
C ARG A 62 5.39 0.31 2.50
N GLU A 63 5.74 -0.98 2.51
CA GLU A 63 5.22 -1.96 1.55
C GLU A 63 3.68 -2.03 1.61
N VAL A 64 3.10 -2.15 2.80
CA VAL A 64 1.64 -2.22 2.97
C VAL A 64 0.98 -0.89 2.57
N MET A 65 1.52 0.25 3.01
CA MET A 65 1.02 1.57 2.63
C MET A 65 1.06 1.78 1.10
N SER A 66 2.12 1.28 0.43
CA SER A 66 2.28 1.40 -1.02
C SER A 66 1.26 0.58 -1.82
N SER A 67 0.77 -0.51 -1.25
CA SER A 67 -0.20 -1.42 -1.88
C SER A 67 -1.65 -0.94 -1.81
N MET A 68 -1.90 0.17 -1.10
CA MET A 68 -3.24 0.73 -0.88
C MET A 68 -3.32 2.17 -1.37
N GLU A 69 -4.51 2.65 -1.68
CA GLU A 69 -4.76 4.07 -1.90
C GLU A 69 -4.65 4.89 -0.61
N ASP A 70 -4.50 6.20 -0.78
CA ASP A 70 -4.35 7.14 0.33
C ASP A 70 -5.54 7.04 1.31
N GLY A 71 -5.21 6.97 2.60
CA GLY A 71 -6.19 6.84 3.69
C GLY A 71 -6.71 5.43 3.95
N ARG A 72 -6.54 4.46 3.04
CA ARG A 72 -7.01 3.08 3.28
C ARG A 72 -6.22 2.37 4.37
N PHE A 73 -4.93 2.69 4.52
CA PHE A 73 -4.10 2.13 5.59
C PHE A 73 -4.61 2.55 6.99
N ASP A 74 -5.00 3.81 7.16
CA ASP A 74 -5.55 4.29 8.44
C ASP A 74 -6.92 3.64 8.72
N GLU A 75 -7.74 3.42 7.70
CA GLU A 75 -9.00 2.67 7.83
C GLU A 75 -8.77 1.21 8.21
N LEU A 76 -7.73 0.56 7.68
CA LEU A 76 -7.33 -0.79 8.07
C LEU A 76 -6.94 -0.85 9.54
N LEU A 77 -6.13 0.10 10.02
CA LEU A 77 -5.73 0.16 11.42
C LEU A 77 -6.96 0.36 12.34
N LEU A 78 -7.88 1.25 11.97
CA LEU A 78 -9.14 1.44 12.70
C LEU A 78 -9.99 0.17 12.73
N LEU A 79 -10.05 -0.56 11.61
CA LEU A 79 -10.80 -1.80 11.51
C LEU A 79 -10.21 -2.87 12.44
N LYS A 80 -8.88 -3.06 12.43
CA LYS A 80 -8.18 -4.00 13.30
C LYS A 80 -8.36 -3.63 14.77
N GLU A 81 -8.14 -2.39 15.16
CA GLU A 81 -8.35 -1.91 16.54
C GLU A 81 -9.78 -2.15 17.06
N SER A 82 -10.77 -2.01 16.18
CA SER A 82 -12.17 -2.18 16.56
C SER A 82 -12.63 -3.63 16.69
N LEU A 83 -12.08 -4.52 15.86
CA LEU A 83 -12.50 -5.93 15.79
C LEU A 83 -11.55 -6.88 16.52
N LEU A 84 -10.28 -6.49 16.68
CA LEU A 84 -9.22 -7.26 17.33
C LEU A 84 -8.62 -6.44 18.50
N PRO A 85 -9.36 -6.22 19.59
CA PRO A 85 -8.91 -5.38 20.70
C PRO A 85 -7.63 -5.92 21.37
N GLU A 86 -7.36 -7.22 21.26
CA GLU A 86 -6.13 -7.86 21.72
C GLU A 86 -4.89 -7.41 20.92
N GLU A 87 -5.06 -7.01 19.65
CA GLU A 87 -4.00 -6.49 18.78
C GLU A 87 -3.85 -4.97 18.86
N ALA A 88 -4.70 -4.27 19.61
CA ALA A 88 -4.76 -2.79 19.60
C ALA A 88 -3.43 -2.12 19.99
N ALA A 89 -2.66 -2.72 20.92
CA ALA A 89 -1.35 -2.20 21.30
C ALA A 89 -0.33 -2.31 20.16
N GLY A 90 -0.31 -3.41 19.41
CA GLY A 90 0.52 -3.61 18.22
C GLY A 90 0.12 -2.66 17.11
N THR A 91 -1.18 -2.57 16.82
CA THR A 91 -1.74 -1.65 15.81
C THR A 91 -1.40 -0.19 16.13
N GLY A 92 -1.42 0.20 17.42
CA GLY A 92 -1.01 1.54 17.85
C GLY A 92 0.47 1.84 17.58
N ARG A 93 1.38 0.85 17.71
CA ARG A 93 2.80 1.01 17.36
C ARG A 93 2.99 1.13 15.85
N ILE A 94 2.30 0.28 15.06
CA ILE A 94 2.30 0.36 13.59
C ILE A 94 1.80 1.73 13.12
N ARG A 95 0.78 2.32 13.76
CA ARG A 95 0.31 3.68 13.48
C ARG A 95 1.42 4.71 13.67
N LYS A 96 2.17 4.63 14.76
CA LYS A 96 3.31 5.54 15.01
C LYS A 96 4.41 5.37 13.96
N THR A 97 4.71 4.15 13.55
CA THR A 97 5.65 3.86 12.46
C THR A 97 5.18 4.50 11.15
N ALA A 98 3.90 4.35 10.80
CA ALA A 98 3.32 4.98 9.61
C ALA A 98 3.36 6.51 9.65
N GLU A 99 3.13 7.11 10.83
CA GLU A 99 3.27 8.56 11.03
C GLU A 99 4.73 9.00 10.86
N ALA A 100 5.69 8.24 11.37
CA ALA A 100 7.12 8.51 11.19
C ALA A 100 7.53 8.41 9.71
N VAL A 101 7.08 7.38 8.99
CA VAL A 101 7.29 7.21 7.54
C VAL A 101 6.77 8.42 6.76
N ARG A 102 5.56 8.89 7.08
CA ARG A 102 4.97 10.09 6.45
C ARG A 102 5.74 11.36 6.80
N SER A 103 6.16 11.51 8.06
CA SER A 103 6.88 12.70 8.52
C SER A 103 8.28 12.83 7.90
N ARG A 104 8.94 11.72 7.59
CA ARG A 104 10.21 11.71 6.86
C ARG A 104 10.03 11.99 5.38
N GLY A 105 8.81 11.88 4.84
CA GLY A 105 8.54 11.98 3.41
C GLY A 105 9.06 10.77 2.63
N ASP A 106 9.10 9.60 3.26
CA ASP A 106 9.53 8.36 2.60
C ASP A 106 8.67 8.12 1.33
N CYS A 107 9.30 7.69 0.24
CA CYS A 107 8.60 7.39 -1.00
C CYS A 107 7.75 6.12 -0.84
N ILE A 108 6.43 6.30 -0.81
CA ILE A 108 5.45 5.21 -0.71
C ILE A 108 4.54 5.11 -1.94
N ARG A 109 4.78 5.93 -2.95
CA ARG A 109 4.06 5.90 -4.24
C ARG A 109 5.04 6.01 -5.39
N MET A 110 4.77 5.31 -6.48
CA MET A 110 5.62 5.38 -7.67
C MET A 110 5.72 6.81 -8.24
N ARG A 111 4.67 7.62 -8.08
CA ARG A 111 4.66 9.04 -8.48
C ARG A 111 5.62 9.92 -7.68
N ASP A 112 6.01 9.47 -6.47
CA ASP A 112 6.88 10.21 -5.55
C ASP A 112 8.36 9.81 -5.70
N MET A 113 8.65 8.92 -6.68
CA MET A 113 10.03 8.57 -7.02
C MET A 113 10.75 9.76 -7.65
N ALA A 114 12.05 9.89 -7.35
CA ALA A 114 12.92 10.91 -7.91
C ALA A 114 13.16 10.75 -9.43
N VAL A 115 12.77 9.61 -10.02
CA VAL A 115 12.89 9.31 -11.45
C VAL A 115 11.54 8.96 -12.07
N THR A 116 11.40 9.36 -13.33
CA THR A 116 10.25 9.05 -14.19
C THR A 116 10.70 8.26 -15.42
N GLY A 117 9.75 7.69 -16.18
CA GLY A 117 10.07 7.05 -17.45
C GLY A 117 10.76 8.00 -18.45
N LYS A 118 10.47 9.31 -18.41
CA LYS A 118 11.15 10.32 -19.23
C LYS A 118 12.62 10.46 -18.87
N ASP A 119 12.94 10.42 -17.59
CA ASP A 119 14.32 10.51 -17.10
C ASP A 119 15.11 9.27 -17.52
N LEU A 120 14.50 8.08 -17.49
CA LEU A 120 15.13 6.84 -17.95
C LEU A 120 15.43 6.89 -19.46
N ILE A 121 14.49 7.39 -20.28
CA ILE A 121 14.71 7.58 -21.72
C ILE A 121 15.87 8.57 -21.97
N ALA A 122 15.91 9.69 -21.25
CA ALA A 122 16.98 10.67 -21.35
C ALA A 122 18.35 10.10 -20.95
N ALA A 123 18.36 9.10 -20.05
CA ALA A 123 19.57 8.37 -19.63
C ALA A 123 19.97 7.23 -20.58
N GLY A 124 19.22 7.02 -21.69
CA GLY A 124 19.56 6.03 -22.72
C GLY A 124 18.80 4.70 -22.62
N VAL A 125 17.88 4.55 -21.66
CA VAL A 125 17.01 3.37 -21.58
C VAL A 125 16.04 3.37 -22.75
N ARG A 126 15.95 2.28 -23.49
CA ARG A 126 15.06 2.18 -24.65
C ARG A 126 13.59 2.21 -24.23
N PRO A 127 12.75 3.04 -24.88
CA PRO A 127 11.31 3.01 -24.64
C PRO A 127 10.73 1.67 -25.09
N GLY A 128 9.98 1.01 -24.21
CA GLY A 128 9.39 -0.31 -24.48
C GLY A 128 8.62 -0.85 -23.28
N PRO A 129 8.07 -2.06 -23.41
CA PRO A 129 7.30 -2.72 -22.34
C PRO A 129 8.11 -2.92 -21.05
N ASP A 130 9.44 -3.03 -21.15
CA ASP A 130 10.32 -3.24 -20.02
C ASP A 130 10.49 -2.01 -19.14
N MET A 131 10.17 -0.81 -19.65
CA MET A 131 10.21 0.43 -18.87
C MET A 131 9.39 0.35 -17.57
N GLY A 132 8.20 -0.25 -17.66
CA GLY A 132 7.35 -0.47 -16.48
C GLY A 132 8.01 -1.38 -15.46
N ASN A 133 8.67 -2.44 -15.91
CA ASN A 133 9.40 -3.39 -15.06
C ASN A 133 10.60 -2.72 -14.37
N ILE A 134 11.32 -1.88 -15.11
CA ILE A 134 12.45 -1.10 -14.55
C ILE A 134 11.94 -0.17 -13.44
N LEU A 135 10.91 0.64 -13.71
CA LEU A 135 10.33 1.54 -12.73
C LEU A 135 9.80 0.80 -11.51
N GLN A 136 9.12 -0.34 -11.70
CA GLN A 136 8.62 -1.16 -10.61
C GLN A 136 9.76 -1.70 -9.75
N ARG A 137 10.84 -2.17 -10.36
CA ARG A 137 12.03 -2.66 -9.66
C ARG A 137 12.70 -1.55 -8.85
N LEU A 138 12.87 -0.37 -9.43
CA LEU A 138 13.41 0.80 -8.72
C LEU A 138 12.50 1.20 -7.56
N PHE A 139 11.20 1.18 -7.75
CA PHE A 139 10.25 1.50 -6.69
C PHE A 139 10.33 0.52 -5.52
N LEU A 140 10.38 -0.79 -5.80
CA LEU A 140 10.55 -1.81 -4.75
C LEU A 140 11.88 -1.67 -4.00
N TYR A 141 12.92 -1.19 -4.69
CA TYR A 141 14.20 -0.89 -4.06
C TYR A 141 14.08 0.32 -3.13
N VAL A 142 13.45 1.41 -3.59
CA VAL A 142 13.24 2.63 -2.80
C VAL A 142 12.34 2.37 -1.57
N LEU A 143 11.35 1.50 -1.66
CA LEU A 143 10.55 1.10 -0.50
C LEU A 143 11.40 0.49 0.62
N LYS A 144 12.49 -0.21 0.28
CA LYS A 144 13.44 -0.79 1.25
C LYS A 144 14.49 0.21 1.69
N HIS A 145 14.91 1.08 0.79
CA HIS A 145 16.00 2.05 0.93
C HIS A 145 15.52 3.45 0.59
N PRO A 146 14.66 4.08 1.43
CA PRO A 146 14.07 5.38 1.11
C PRO A 146 15.11 6.50 0.95
N GLU A 147 16.27 6.36 1.60
CA GLU A 147 17.41 7.25 1.46
C GLU A 147 18.03 7.25 0.05
N CYS A 148 17.78 6.18 -0.71
CA CYS A 148 18.26 6.05 -2.09
C CYS A 148 17.30 6.65 -3.13
N ASN A 149 16.24 7.34 -2.72
CA ASN A 149 15.31 8.00 -3.64
C ASN A 149 15.94 9.29 -4.21
N GLU A 150 17.08 9.13 -4.87
CA GLU A 150 17.82 10.22 -5.53
C GLU A 150 17.96 9.95 -7.03
N LYS A 151 17.74 10.99 -7.84
CA LYS A 151 17.67 10.87 -9.30
C LYS A 151 18.91 10.22 -9.90
N GLU A 152 20.10 10.72 -9.57
CA GLU A 152 21.36 10.21 -10.11
C GLU A 152 21.61 8.76 -9.71
N TYR A 153 21.33 8.43 -8.44
CA TYR A 153 21.49 7.08 -7.92
C TYR A 153 20.61 6.08 -8.68
N LEU A 154 19.30 6.40 -8.83
CA LEU A 154 18.34 5.53 -9.49
C LEU A 154 18.60 5.39 -11.00
N LEU A 155 19.05 6.45 -11.68
CA LEU A 155 19.45 6.38 -13.08
C LEU A 155 20.67 5.47 -13.27
N ASN A 156 21.69 5.61 -12.42
CA ASN A 156 22.86 4.74 -12.45
C ASN A 156 22.50 3.27 -12.23
N MET A 157 21.54 3.01 -11.31
CA MET A 157 21.07 1.65 -11.05
C MET A 157 20.29 1.07 -12.25
N ALA A 158 19.50 1.89 -12.95
CA ALA A 158 18.74 1.47 -14.12
C ALA A 158 19.66 1.09 -15.28
N VAL A 159 20.67 1.94 -15.59
CA VAL A 159 21.57 1.76 -16.75
C VAL A 159 22.55 0.60 -16.55
N LYS A 160 23.10 0.39 -15.35
CA LYS A 160 24.07 -0.69 -15.08
C LYS A 160 23.50 -2.08 -15.33
N LYS A 161 22.21 -2.30 -15.19
CA LYS A 161 21.57 -3.61 -15.41
C LYS A 161 21.15 -3.87 -16.85
N ASP A 162 20.91 -2.83 -17.66
CA ASP A 162 20.66 -2.99 -19.10
C ASP A 162 21.92 -3.39 -19.89
N THR A 163 23.10 -3.35 -19.25
CA THR A 163 24.40 -3.70 -19.89
C THR A 163 24.83 -5.15 -19.60
N GLU A 164 24.11 -5.86 -18.71
CA GLU A 164 24.43 -7.24 -18.29
C GLU A 164 23.46 -8.30 -18.89
N GLU A 165 22.49 -7.90 -19.72
CA GLU A 165 21.63 -8.77 -20.55
C GLU A 165 21.99 -8.62 -22.06
#